data_c544b3b8b9570018d86cb8d669b52f81
#
_entry.id   c544b3b8b9570018d86cb8d669b52f81
#
_cell.length_a   1.000
_cell.length_b   1.000
_cell.length_c   1.000
_cell.angle_alpha   90.00
_cell.angle_beta   90.00
_cell.angle_gamma   90.00
#
_symmetry.space_group_name_H-M   'P 1'
#
loop_
_entity.id
_entity.type
_entity.pdbx_description
1 polymer ?
#
loop_
_entity_poly.entity_id
_entity_poly.type
_entity_poly.pdbx_seq_one_letter_code
_entity_poly.pdbx_strand_id
1 'polypeptide(L)'
;VKQITTAFCAALVAAPLLTGTLQAAQFTTAAEVKPILAVTKANWISVREFNGQDLLYVTHLWAWRCGLNEIRIGINGADPEVWPLPPCHLDQAAPNGILEGDGDPYRRYPLKSIESVRIEIVYDDQTGESLTVNRLGQPIGN
;
A
#
# COMPACT_ATOMS: atom_id res chain seq x y z
N VAL A 1 -49.41 -1.36 67.06
CA VAL A 1 -48.10 -1.63 66.48
C VAL A 1 -48.20 -1.44 64.95
N LYS A 2 -47.63 -0.29 64.42
CA LYS A 2 -47.63 0.00 62.95
C LYS A 2 -46.36 -0.56 62.36
N GLN A 3 -46.48 -1.48 61.40
CA GLN A 3 -45.38 -1.94 60.59
C GLN A 3 -45.19 -0.96 59.43
N ILE A 4 -43.96 -0.41 59.31
CA ILE A 4 -43.55 0.42 58.19
C ILE A 4 -42.81 -0.48 57.20
N THR A 5 -43.41 -0.69 56.02
CA THR A 5 -42.84 -1.43 54.93
C THR A 5 -42.03 -0.48 54.05
N THR A 6 -40.73 -0.57 54.10
CA THR A 6 -39.80 0.23 53.27
C THR A 6 -39.66 -0.44 51.90
N ALA A 7 -40.19 0.16 50.84
CA ALA A 7 -39.99 -0.31 49.49
C ALA A 7 -38.64 0.15 48.97
N PHE A 8 -37.73 -0.77 48.67
CA PHE A 8 -36.45 -0.52 47.96
C PHE A 8 -36.69 -0.48 46.44
N CYS A 9 -36.65 0.71 45.88
CA CYS A 9 -36.60 0.87 44.42
C CYS A 9 -35.16 0.65 43.93
N ALA A 10 -34.88 -0.49 43.35
CA ALA A 10 -33.61 -0.72 42.64
C ALA A 10 -33.69 -0.07 41.24
N ALA A 11 -32.96 1.01 41.04
CA ALA A 11 -32.78 1.64 39.72
C ALA A 11 -31.76 0.87 38.95
N LEU A 12 -32.20 0.12 37.90
CA LEU A 12 -31.33 -0.48 36.90
C LEU A 12 -30.79 0.63 35.99
N VAL A 13 -29.51 0.94 36.14
CA VAL A 13 -28.76 1.79 35.18
C VAL A 13 -28.35 0.93 34.01
N ALA A 14 -29.08 1.02 32.89
CA ALA A 14 -28.66 0.42 31.62
C ALA A 14 -27.53 1.25 31.02
N ALA A 15 -26.31 0.75 31.06
CA ALA A 15 -25.18 1.33 30.34
C ALA A 15 -25.35 1.06 28.82
N PRO A 16 -25.23 2.07 27.95
CA PRO A 16 -25.25 1.85 26.51
C PRO A 16 -23.97 1.11 26.10
N LEU A 17 -24.11 -0.07 25.54
CA LEU A 17 -23.04 -0.78 24.85
C LEU A 17 -22.73 -0.01 23.56
N LEU A 18 -21.64 0.75 23.52
CA LEU A 18 -21.08 1.31 22.31
C LEU A 18 -20.56 0.17 21.45
N THR A 19 -21.39 -0.34 20.54
CA THR A 19 -20.98 -1.26 19.49
C THR A 19 -20.21 -0.45 18.44
N GLY A 20 -18.90 -0.26 18.64
CA GLY A 20 -18.02 0.24 17.62
C GLY A 20 -17.97 -0.80 16.49
N THR A 21 -18.45 -0.45 15.30
CA THR A 21 -18.22 -1.25 14.10
C THR A 21 -16.74 -1.26 13.80
N LEU A 22 -16.08 -2.41 13.98
CA LEU A 22 -14.72 -2.64 13.46
C LEU A 22 -14.83 -2.64 11.93
N GLN A 23 -14.48 -1.50 11.31
CA GLN A 23 -14.33 -1.42 9.87
C GLN A 23 -13.00 -2.07 9.51
N ALA A 24 -13.05 -3.07 8.63
CA ALA A 24 -11.82 -3.68 8.11
C ALA A 24 -10.99 -2.62 7.38
N ALA A 25 -9.67 -2.62 7.61
CA ALA A 25 -8.76 -1.74 6.91
C ALA A 25 -8.84 -1.99 5.40
N GLN A 26 -9.05 -0.94 4.61
CA GLN A 26 -9.14 -1.03 3.14
C GLN A 26 -7.84 -0.65 2.45
N PHE A 27 -6.83 -0.18 3.22
CA PHE A 27 -5.52 0.25 2.73
C PHE A 27 -5.62 1.31 1.63
N THR A 28 -6.45 2.32 1.87
CA THR A 28 -6.73 3.39 0.92
C THR A 28 -6.10 4.72 1.31
N THR A 29 -5.32 4.75 2.39
CA THR A 29 -4.68 5.96 2.91
C THR A 29 -3.19 5.73 3.20
N ALA A 30 -2.40 6.82 3.19
CA ALA A 30 -0.99 6.80 3.59
C ALA A 30 -0.80 6.17 4.98
N ALA A 31 -1.65 6.50 5.93
CA ALA A 31 -1.55 5.98 7.30
C ALA A 31 -1.64 4.44 7.35
N GLU A 32 -2.43 3.83 6.47
CA GLU A 32 -2.59 2.38 6.39
C GLU A 32 -1.45 1.70 5.63
N VAL A 33 -0.97 2.31 4.52
CA VAL A 33 0.00 1.64 3.64
C VAL A 33 1.46 1.87 4.02
N LYS A 34 1.82 3.01 4.66
CA LYS A 34 3.19 3.31 5.07
C LYS A 34 3.84 2.22 5.93
N PRO A 35 3.19 1.69 6.99
CA PRO A 35 3.79 0.64 7.80
C PRO A 35 4.12 -0.62 6.98
N ILE A 36 3.27 -0.95 6.00
CA ILE A 36 3.45 -2.11 5.14
C ILE A 36 4.61 -1.87 4.18
N LEU A 37 4.62 -0.74 3.47
CA LEU A 37 5.68 -0.41 2.51
C LEU A 37 7.03 -0.25 3.20
N ALA A 38 7.08 0.27 4.43
CA ALA A 38 8.31 0.39 5.19
C ALA A 38 9.00 -0.95 5.47
N VAL A 39 8.23 -2.00 5.81
CA VAL A 39 8.77 -3.32 6.11
C VAL A 39 8.93 -4.22 4.88
N THR A 40 8.39 -3.81 3.73
CA THR A 40 8.43 -4.57 2.48
C THR A 40 9.27 -3.91 1.37
N LYS A 41 10.22 -3.04 1.74
CA LYS A 41 11.07 -2.30 0.78
C LYS A 41 11.74 -3.19 -0.27
N ALA A 42 12.18 -4.37 0.12
CA ALA A 42 12.79 -5.34 -0.80
C ALA A 42 11.82 -5.88 -1.88
N ASN A 43 10.52 -5.67 -1.71
CA ASN A 43 9.48 -6.13 -2.63
C ASN A 43 8.90 -5.01 -3.51
N TRP A 44 9.34 -3.74 -3.33
CA TRP A 44 8.78 -2.62 -4.07
C TRP A 44 8.87 -2.82 -5.58
N ILE A 45 9.98 -3.42 -6.04
CA ILE A 45 10.14 -3.84 -7.44
C ILE A 45 10.66 -5.27 -7.49
N SER A 46 10.51 -5.89 -8.64
CA SER A 46 11.25 -7.12 -8.97
C SER A 46 11.68 -7.11 -10.43
N VAL A 47 12.86 -7.67 -10.70
CA VAL A 47 13.35 -7.87 -12.06
C VAL A 47 13.34 -9.36 -12.37
N ARG A 48 12.71 -9.74 -13.48
CA ARG A 48 12.61 -11.12 -13.96
C ARG A 48 13.09 -11.20 -15.38
N GLU A 49 13.96 -12.19 -15.68
CA GLU A 49 14.30 -12.54 -17.06
C GLU A 49 13.21 -13.42 -17.65
N PHE A 50 12.65 -13.00 -18.75
CA PHE A 50 11.64 -13.76 -19.47
C PHE A 50 11.72 -13.51 -20.97
N ASN A 51 11.75 -14.58 -21.75
CA ASN A 51 11.73 -14.54 -23.22
C ASN A 51 12.78 -13.58 -23.82
N GLY A 52 14.02 -13.64 -23.31
CA GLY A 52 15.13 -12.81 -23.80
C GLY A 52 15.08 -11.34 -23.42
N GLN A 53 14.31 -10.98 -22.40
CA GLN A 53 14.14 -9.62 -21.91
C GLN A 53 14.18 -9.58 -20.39
N ASP A 54 14.49 -8.40 -19.84
CA ASP A 54 14.22 -8.07 -18.44
C ASP A 54 12.80 -7.51 -18.33
N LEU A 55 12.02 -8.05 -17.39
CA LEU A 55 10.74 -7.49 -17.00
C LEU A 55 10.91 -6.84 -15.63
N LEU A 56 10.74 -5.53 -15.56
CA LEU A 56 10.70 -4.78 -14.29
C LEU A 56 9.25 -4.66 -13.84
N TYR A 57 8.93 -5.26 -12.71
CA TYR A 57 7.61 -5.26 -12.10
C TYR A 57 7.51 -4.25 -10.97
N VAL A 58 6.39 -3.57 -10.89
CA VAL A 58 5.96 -2.70 -9.76
C VAL A 58 4.68 -3.22 -9.10
N THR A 59 4.37 -4.49 -9.28
CA THR A 59 3.13 -5.13 -8.80
C THR A 59 2.88 -4.88 -7.31
N HIS A 60 3.94 -4.93 -6.50
CA HIS A 60 3.81 -4.69 -5.06
C HIS A 60 3.35 -3.26 -4.76
N LEU A 61 3.91 -2.25 -5.42
CA LEU A 61 3.47 -0.86 -5.27
C LEU A 61 2.04 -0.66 -5.78
N TRP A 62 1.67 -1.32 -6.88
CA TRP A 62 0.30 -1.29 -7.39
C TRP A 62 -0.71 -1.90 -6.42
N ALA A 63 -0.31 -2.94 -5.67
CA ALA A 63 -1.15 -3.57 -4.64
C ALA A 63 -1.45 -2.65 -3.43
N TRP A 64 -0.74 -1.54 -3.28
CA TRP A 64 -0.94 -0.55 -2.21
C TRP A 64 -1.21 0.85 -2.75
N ARG A 65 -1.55 0.97 -4.04
CA ARG A 65 -1.63 2.24 -4.77
C ARG A 65 -2.67 3.21 -4.25
N CYS A 66 -3.72 2.71 -3.60
CA CYS A 66 -4.77 3.59 -3.08
C CYS A 66 -4.31 4.56 -1.99
N GLY A 67 -3.18 4.28 -1.34
CA GLY A 67 -2.52 5.21 -0.41
C GLY A 67 -1.38 6.00 -1.05
N LEU A 68 -1.19 5.91 -2.37
CA LEU A 68 -0.13 6.57 -3.12
C LEU A 68 -0.71 7.58 -4.11
N ASN A 69 -0.06 8.72 -4.26
CA ASN A 69 -0.34 9.67 -5.33
C ASN A 69 0.51 9.39 -6.58
N GLU A 70 1.77 9.03 -6.39
CA GLU A 70 2.71 8.87 -7.50
C GLU A 70 3.80 7.88 -7.15
N ILE A 71 4.28 7.15 -8.17
CA ILE A 71 5.56 6.44 -8.14
C ILE A 71 6.41 6.89 -9.31
N ARG A 72 7.73 6.94 -9.10
CA ARG A 72 8.73 7.25 -10.11
C ARG A 72 9.82 6.22 -10.11
N ILE A 73 10.30 5.86 -11.29
CA ILE A 73 11.32 4.84 -11.49
C ILE A 73 12.44 5.39 -12.37
N GLY A 74 13.68 5.29 -11.89
CA GLY A 74 14.89 5.54 -12.65
C GLY A 74 15.75 4.28 -12.70
N ILE A 75 16.31 3.97 -13.87
CA ILE A 75 17.11 2.75 -14.10
C ILE A 75 18.55 3.13 -14.33
N ASN A 76 19.51 2.42 -13.69
CA ASN A 76 20.93 2.57 -13.89
C ASN A 76 21.43 4.02 -13.72
N GLY A 77 20.88 4.73 -12.72
CA GLY A 77 21.27 6.11 -12.42
C GLY A 77 20.58 7.18 -13.26
N ALA A 78 19.65 6.82 -14.14
CA ALA A 78 18.79 7.79 -14.82
C ALA A 78 17.85 8.48 -13.82
N ASP A 79 17.45 9.72 -14.16
CA ASP A 79 16.45 10.44 -13.37
C ASP A 79 15.13 9.68 -13.33
N PRO A 80 14.49 9.59 -12.15
CA PRO A 80 13.22 8.87 -12.02
C PRO A 80 12.09 9.53 -12.81
N GLU A 81 11.45 8.77 -13.67
CA GLU A 81 10.28 9.17 -14.44
C GLU A 81 9.00 8.61 -13.81
N VAL A 82 7.88 9.32 -13.98
CA VAL A 82 6.57 8.88 -13.51
C VAL A 82 6.21 7.54 -14.13
N TRP A 83 5.88 6.59 -13.26
CA TRP A 83 5.28 5.33 -13.66
C TRP A 83 3.79 5.39 -13.35
N PRO A 84 2.91 5.32 -14.35
CA PRO A 84 1.48 5.44 -14.14
C PRO A 84 0.96 4.44 -13.12
N LEU A 85 0.15 4.91 -12.19
CA LEU A 85 -0.64 4.06 -11.28
C LEU A 85 -2.03 3.87 -11.88
N PRO A 86 -2.59 2.65 -11.88
CA PRO A 86 -4.00 2.48 -12.19
C PRO A 86 -4.87 3.12 -11.11
N PRO A 87 -6.15 3.41 -11.40
CA PRO A 87 -7.04 4.02 -10.44
C PRO A 87 -7.24 3.15 -9.19
N CYS A 88 -7.52 3.79 -8.06
CA CYS A 88 -8.02 3.12 -6.87
C CYS A 88 -9.50 2.77 -7.10
N HIS A 89 -9.86 1.50 -6.98
CA HIS A 89 -11.23 1.01 -7.24
C HIS A 89 -12.08 1.06 -5.97
N LEU A 90 -12.43 2.27 -5.50
CA LEU A 90 -13.17 2.48 -4.25
C LEU A 90 -14.57 1.86 -4.23
N ASP A 91 -15.13 1.55 -5.41
CA ASP A 91 -16.42 0.89 -5.60
C ASP A 91 -16.33 -0.64 -5.48
N GLN A 92 -15.11 -1.20 -5.38
CA GLN A 92 -14.87 -2.63 -5.26
C GLN A 92 -14.67 -3.05 -3.81
N ALA A 93 -14.95 -4.31 -3.50
CA ALA A 93 -14.68 -4.91 -2.17
C ALA A 93 -13.19 -4.90 -1.79
N ALA A 94 -12.31 -4.89 -2.79
CA ALA A 94 -10.86 -4.76 -2.65
C ALA A 94 -10.36 -3.58 -3.49
N PRO A 95 -10.30 -2.35 -2.95
CA PRO A 95 -9.95 -1.15 -3.71
C PRO A 95 -8.59 -1.20 -4.42
N ASN A 96 -7.62 -1.90 -3.84
CA ASN A 96 -6.29 -2.10 -4.41
C ASN A 96 -6.21 -3.29 -5.39
N GLY A 97 -7.29 -4.01 -5.64
CA GLY A 97 -7.32 -5.12 -6.60
C GLY A 97 -6.91 -4.65 -8.00
N ILE A 98 -6.04 -5.39 -8.68
CA ILE A 98 -5.65 -5.11 -10.06
C ILE A 98 -6.68 -5.77 -10.97
N LEU A 99 -7.37 -4.97 -11.78
CA LEU A 99 -8.43 -5.41 -12.68
C LEU A 99 -7.90 -5.54 -14.12
N GLU A 100 -8.61 -6.26 -14.96
CA GLU A 100 -8.23 -6.50 -16.37
C GLU A 100 -7.95 -5.21 -17.17
N GLY A 101 -8.66 -4.11 -16.87
CA GLY A 101 -8.48 -2.81 -17.53
C GLY A 101 -7.33 -1.96 -17.01
N ASP A 102 -6.64 -2.37 -15.94
CA ASP A 102 -5.58 -1.57 -15.31
C ASP A 102 -4.26 -1.60 -16.09
N GLY A 103 -4.09 -2.52 -17.03
CA GLY A 103 -2.86 -2.73 -17.78
C GLY A 103 -1.85 -3.63 -17.07
N ASP A 104 -0.62 -3.61 -17.54
CA ASP A 104 0.46 -4.46 -17.03
C ASP A 104 1.31 -3.74 -15.97
N PRO A 105 1.53 -4.35 -14.79
CA PRO A 105 2.37 -3.77 -13.74
C PRO A 105 3.87 -3.95 -14.02
N TYR A 106 4.28 -4.04 -15.29
CA TYR A 106 5.67 -4.21 -15.68
C TYR A 106 6.00 -3.50 -16.98
N ARG A 107 7.29 -3.25 -17.18
CA ARG A 107 7.87 -2.80 -18.46
C ARG A 107 8.98 -3.73 -18.90
N ARG A 108 9.24 -3.76 -20.21
CA ARG A 108 10.27 -4.59 -20.85
C ARG A 108 11.52 -3.80 -21.13
N TYR A 109 12.66 -4.42 -20.85
CA TYR A 109 14.00 -3.86 -21.08
C TYR A 109 14.87 -4.90 -21.77
N PRO A 110 15.98 -4.52 -22.41
CA PRO A 110 16.94 -5.47 -22.95
C PRO A 110 17.42 -6.46 -21.87
N LEU A 111 17.66 -7.70 -22.26
CA LEU A 111 18.10 -8.74 -21.32
C LEU A 111 19.34 -8.31 -20.56
N LYS A 112 19.32 -8.48 -19.23
CA LYS A 112 20.42 -8.14 -18.30
C LYS A 112 20.82 -6.65 -18.30
N SER A 113 19.98 -5.77 -18.83
CA SER A 113 20.27 -4.34 -18.89
C SER A 113 20.00 -3.61 -17.56
N ILE A 114 19.17 -4.17 -16.67
CA ILE A 114 18.86 -3.54 -15.40
C ILE A 114 19.89 -3.95 -14.35
N GLU A 115 20.68 -3.01 -13.88
CA GLU A 115 21.67 -3.20 -12.80
C GLU A 115 21.17 -2.62 -11.47
N SER A 116 20.58 -1.42 -11.53
CA SER A 116 20.01 -0.73 -10.38
C SER A 116 18.71 -0.05 -10.73
N VAL A 117 17.85 0.13 -9.72
CA VAL A 117 16.57 0.82 -9.86
C VAL A 117 16.43 1.80 -8.71
N ARG A 118 16.22 3.08 -9.02
CA ARG A 118 15.79 4.10 -8.08
C ARG A 118 14.28 4.20 -8.11
N ILE A 119 13.66 4.06 -6.94
CA ILE A 119 12.23 4.15 -6.73
C ILE A 119 11.96 5.38 -5.86
N GLU A 120 11.02 6.21 -6.28
CA GLU A 120 10.47 7.29 -5.47
C GLU A 120 8.97 7.09 -5.38
N ILE A 121 8.42 7.21 -4.18
CA ILE A 121 6.98 7.13 -3.93
C ILE A 121 6.52 8.40 -3.23
N VAL A 122 5.34 8.87 -3.61
CA VAL A 122 4.63 9.97 -2.96
C VAL A 122 3.30 9.42 -2.46
N TYR A 123 3.09 9.51 -1.16
CA TYR A 123 1.85 9.10 -0.51
C TYR A 123 0.73 10.12 -0.71
N ASP A 124 -0.51 9.73 -0.43
CA ASP A 124 -1.67 10.62 -0.54
C ASP A 124 -1.62 11.80 0.45
N ASP A 125 -0.87 11.69 1.55
CA ASP A 125 -0.60 12.78 2.51
C ASP A 125 0.57 13.69 2.07
N GLN A 126 1.04 13.59 0.84
CA GLN A 126 2.14 14.36 0.23
C GLN A 126 3.54 14.07 0.81
N THR A 127 3.69 13.15 1.73
CA THR A 127 5.02 12.69 2.15
C THR A 127 5.60 11.72 1.12
N GLY A 128 6.91 11.57 1.07
CA GLY A 128 7.57 10.70 0.11
C GLY A 128 8.68 9.87 0.72
N GLU A 129 9.01 8.79 0.04
CA GLU A 129 10.18 7.95 0.32
C GLU A 129 10.93 7.68 -0.99
N SER A 130 12.25 7.50 -0.89
CA SER A 130 13.07 7.04 -2.00
C SER A 130 13.95 5.87 -1.58
N LEU A 131 14.22 4.97 -2.53
CA LEU A 131 15.03 3.78 -2.33
C LEU A 131 15.78 3.47 -3.63
N THR A 132 17.07 3.13 -3.54
CA THR A 132 17.79 2.55 -4.66
C THR A 132 18.11 1.10 -4.34
N VAL A 133 17.80 0.21 -5.26
CA VAL A 133 18.04 -1.22 -5.12
C VAL A 133 18.88 -1.76 -6.29
N ASN A 134 19.57 -2.86 -6.06
CA ASN A 134 20.17 -3.63 -7.14
C ASN A 134 19.11 -4.47 -7.88
N ARG A 135 19.54 -5.19 -8.92
CA ARG A 135 18.70 -6.10 -9.71
C ARG A 135 17.93 -7.12 -8.86
N LEU A 136 18.43 -7.51 -7.69
CA LEU A 136 17.82 -8.48 -6.78
C LEU A 136 16.85 -7.84 -5.77
N GLY A 137 16.58 -6.53 -5.88
CA GLY A 137 15.73 -5.81 -4.95
C GLY A 137 16.40 -5.46 -3.61
N GLN A 138 17.71 -5.67 -3.49
CA GLN A 138 18.46 -5.36 -2.28
C GLN A 138 18.84 -3.87 -2.28
N PRO A 139 18.63 -3.14 -1.18
CA PRO A 139 19.02 -1.74 -1.06
C PRO A 139 20.53 -1.55 -1.31
N ILE A 140 20.88 -0.54 -2.09
CA ILE A 140 22.24 -0.11 -2.38
C ILE A 140 22.39 1.39 -2.21
N GLY A 141 23.49 1.80 -1.58
CA GLY A 141 23.76 3.22 -1.32
C GLY A 141 22.85 3.82 -0.25
N ASN A 142 23.42 4.59 0.61
CA ASN A 142 22.77 5.57 1.47
C ASN A 142 23.11 6.96 0.93
#